data_e9807feffabbd892b3856e620c057b5a
#
_entry.id   e9807feffabbd892b3856e620c057b5a
#
_cell.length_a   1.000
_cell.length_b   1.000
_cell.length_c   1.000
_cell.angle_alpha   90.00
_cell.angle_beta   90.00
_cell.angle_gamma   90.00
#
_symmetry.space_group_name_H-M   'P 1'
#
loop_
_entity.id
_entity.type
_entity.pdbx_description
1 polymer ?
#
loop_
_entity_poly.entity_id
_entity_poly.type
_entity_poly.pdbx_seq_one_letter_code
_entity_poly.pdbx_strand_id
1 'polypeptide(L)'
;MTNSRPRILIIYPYSSLDTNPTMTFLLESLAKRKVWVDVLTGEREAFATPESFLTPESFGNTIRVEFLPFDFFFASGSLKRLPLRIARRFLRTGRNSNYPICFDPAVFKFRRTKQYSVIIGVDPHGIRLADNFNQWAKKPLVYISFEILFGEDVDGGIDQDLLYCAERAACERTSLVLIQDHERAEAFCRETSFPYDRVSVVPVAPPPQEIVRSDFLRRTLRIPPNKQIVLYCGNLQSWSSRDELAEMVSYWPDDYCLVIHNRSKVQRTLERYLKRLTETGKVFVSEEPVGRKDMCALVSSADFGLAPYKPVPGELWTGKNLYHLGFASGKISYYALCGLPMLARPLPVFEREFSRYACGKIYRRLSETGNLLEEMSRDYDNYSLESKRFYDERLNPVDGMNKFCDRLMELARGGG
;
A
#
# COMPACT_ATOMS: atom_id res chain seq x y z
N MET A 1 6.55 37.99 12.18
CA MET A 1 6.59 36.65 11.55
C MET A 1 5.15 36.26 11.22
N THR A 2 4.80 36.26 9.97
CA THR A 2 3.45 35.89 9.52
C THR A 2 3.23 34.41 9.82
N ASN A 3 2.29 34.14 10.69
CA ASN A 3 1.88 32.80 11.15
C ASN A 3 1.16 32.05 10.01
N SER A 4 1.81 31.92 8.84
CA SER A 4 1.25 31.20 7.71
C SER A 4 1.27 29.70 8.02
N ARG A 5 0.09 29.07 7.92
CA ARG A 5 -0.05 27.62 8.12
C ARG A 5 0.91 26.85 7.19
N PRO A 6 1.58 25.79 7.68
CA PRO A 6 2.44 24.97 6.83
C PRO A 6 1.66 24.43 5.63
N ARG A 7 2.35 24.33 4.49
CA ARG A 7 1.78 23.75 3.27
C ARG A 7 2.66 22.59 2.80
N ILE A 8 2.07 21.44 2.58
CA ILE A 8 2.75 20.20 2.18
C ILE A 8 2.32 19.82 0.77
N LEU A 9 3.28 19.44 -0.07
CA LEU A 9 3.03 18.77 -1.34
C LEU A 9 3.25 17.29 -1.17
N ILE A 10 2.29 16.46 -1.59
CA ILE A 10 2.41 15.00 -1.65
C ILE A 10 2.33 14.56 -3.11
N ILE A 11 3.31 13.79 -3.56
CA ILE A 11 3.33 13.16 -4.89
C ILE A 11 3.08 11.67 -4.71
N TYR A 12 1.87 11.24 -5.01
CA TYR A 12 1.39 9.86 -4.90
C TYR A 12 1.08 9.32 -6.30
N PRO A 13 1.95 8.51 -6.92
CA PRO A 13 1.85 8.19 -8.35
C PRO A 13 0.74 7.20 -8.75
N TYR A 14 -0.01 6.69 -7.77
CA TYR A 14 -1.03 5.65 -7.99
C TYR A 14 -2.45 6.25 -7.97
N SER A 15 -3.41 5.50 -8.53
CA SER A 15 -4.84 5.85 -8.51
C SER A 15 -5.57 5.42 -7.22
N SER A 16 -4.87 4.74 -6.31
CA SER A 16 -5.44 4.05 -5.14
C SER A 16 -5.29 4.84 -3.82
N LEU A 17 -5.23 6.16 -3.88
CA LEU A 17 -5.01 7.03 -2.71
C LEU A 17 -6.04 6.78 -1.58
N ASP A 18 -7.30 6.61 -1.94
CA ASP A 18 -8.44 6.40 -1.05
C ASP A 18 -8.52 4.97 -0.45
N THR A 19 -7.86 4.01 -1.08
CA THR A 19 -7.82 2.62 -0.60
C THR A 19 -6.55 2.28 0.20
N ASN A 20 -5.58 3.21 0.25
CA ASN A 20 -4.38 3.05 1.07
C ASN A 20 -4.65 3.57 2.50
N PRO A 21 -4.74 2.70 3.52
CA PRO A 21 -5.13 3.11 4.88
C PRO A 21 -4.13 4.06 5.52
N THR A 22 -2.83 3.92 5.25
CA THR A 22 -1.80 4.82 5.78
C THR A 22 -1.90 6.21 5.17
N MET A 23 -2.12 6.32 3.86
CA MET A 23 -2.26 7.62 3.19
C MET A 23 -3.52 8.35 3.64
N THR A 24 -4.65 7.65 3.74
CA THR A 24 -5.90 8.25 4.22
C THR A 24 -5.76 8.71 5.67
N PHE A 25 -5.14 7.91 6.53
CA PHE A 25 -4.90 8.27 7.93
C PHE A 25 -3.91 9.44 8.08
N LEU A 26 -2.87 9.51 7.24
CA LEU A 26 -1.97 10.65 7.17
C LEU A 26 -2.73 11.95 6.82
N LEU A 27 -3.56 11.90 5.77
CA LEU A 27 -4.34 13.06 5.34
C LEU A 27 -5.29 13.54 6.44
N GLU A 28 -6.01 12.63 7.11
CA GLU A 28 -6.84 12.95 8.27
C GLU A 28 -6.05 13.58 9.41
N SER A 29 -4.86 13.03 9.69
CA SER A 29 -3.99 13.50 10.77
C SER A 29 -3.44 14.92 10.48
N LEU A 30 -3.11 15.21 9.21
CA LEU A 30 -2.69 16.54 8.77
C LEU A 30 -3.86 17.54 8.77
N ALA A 31 -5.05 17.13 8.36
CA ALA A 31 -6.26 17.95 8.40
C ALA A 31 -6.62 18.37 9.84
N LYS A 32 -6.58 17.43 10.80
CA LYS A 32 -6.77 17.72 12.24
C LYS A 32 -5.76 18.74 12.77
N ARG A 33 -4.54 18.75 12.23
CA ARG A 33 -3.48 19.71 12.55
C ARG A 33 -3.59 21.03 11.76
N LYS A 34 -4.66 21.19 10.95
CA LYS A 34 -4.93 22.36 10.11
C LYS A 34 -3.81 22.70 9.13
N VAL A 35 -3.14 21.69 8.60
CA VAL A 35 -2.08 21.79 7.58
C VAL A 35 -2.73 21.87 6.19
N TRP A 36 -2.22 22.74 5.33
CA TRP A 36 -2.61 22.75 3.93
C TRP A 36 -1.87 21.66 3.17
N VAL A 37 -2.59 20.80 2.46
CA VAL A 37 -2.00 19.70 1.69
C VAL A 37 -2.48 19.75 0.25
N ASP A 38 -1.55 19.75 -0.70
CA ASP A 38 -1.82 19.49 -2.10
C ASP A 38 -1.31 18.08 -2.42
N VAL A 39 -2.17 17.24 -2.99
CA VAL A 39 -1.83 15.87 -3.41
C VAL A 39 -1.89 15.80 -4.92
N LEU A 40 -0.79 15.38 -5.55
CA LEU A 40 -0.76 14.99 -6.97
C LEU A 40 -0.86 13.48 -7.04
N THR A 41 -1.89 12.95 -7.67
CA THR A 41 -2.16 11.52 -7.73
C THR A 41 -2.46 11.08 -9.17
N GLY A 42 -2.27 9.79 -9.46
CA GLY A 42 -2.62 9.23 -10.76
C GLY A 42 -4.11 9.33 -11.06
N GLU A 43 -4.45 9.46 -12.34
CA GLU A 43 -5.84 9.40 -12.80
C GLU A 43 -6.53 8.17 -12.25
N ARG A 44 -7.77 8.35 -11.89
CA ARG A 44 -8.62 7.33 -11.33
C ARG A 44 -8.85 6.23 -12.35
N GLU A 45 -8.68 4.98 -11.93
CA GLU A 45 -9.21 3.84 -12.68
C GLU A 45 -10.72 4.00 -12.81
N ALA A 46 -11.28 3.70 -14.00
CA ALA A 46 -12.68 3.92 -14.33
C ALA A 46 -13.72 3.17 -13.44
N PHE A 47 -13.25 2.53 -12.39
CA PHE A 47 -13.98 1.56 -11.57
C PHE A 47 -13.98 1.87 -10.06
N ALA A 48 -13.33 2.93 -9.63
CA ALA A 48 -13.43 3.37 -8.25
C ALA A 48 -14.86 3.89 -7.98
N THR A 49 -15.45 3.57 -6.83
CA THR A 49 -16.80 4.03 -6.48
C THR A 49 -16.83 5.55 -6.27
N PRO A 50 -17.93 6.26 -6.61
CA PRO A 50 -18.06 7.69 -6.35
C PRO A 50 -17.86 8.06 -4.87
N GLU A 51 -18.26 7.18 -3.96
CA GLU A 51 -18.18 7.36 -2.50
C GLU A 51 -16.79 7.19 -1.91
N SER A 52 -15.86 6.61 -2.67
CA SER A 52 -14.46 6.44 -2.24
C SER A 52 -13.64 7.71 -2.32
N PHE A 53 -14.26 8.86 -2.69
CA PHE A 53 -13.54 10.11 -2.77
C PHE A 53 -13.24 10.70 -1.39
N LEU A 54 -11.98 11.01 -1.23
CA LEU A 54 -11.53 12.01 -0.30
C LEU A 54 -12.08 13.37 -0.79
N THR A 55 -13.32 13.68 -0.45
CA THR A 55 -13.90 14.98 -0.80
C THR A 55 -13.22 16.07 0.03
N PRO A 56 -13.06 17.30 -0.49
CA PRO A 56 -12.53 18.43 0.28
C PRO A 56 -13.29 18.63 1.59
N GLU A 57 -14.58 18.30 1.61
CA GLU A 57 -15.47 18.38 2.79
C GLU A 57 -15.04 17.38 3.88
N SER A 58 -14.53 16.19 3.51
CA SER A 58 -14.03 15.18 4.46
C SER A 58 -12.83 15.67 5.28
N PHE A 59 -12.12 16.70 4.80
CA PHE A 59 -10.89 17.21 5.40
C PHE A 59 -10.93 18.70 5.74
N GLY A 60 -12.13 19.29 5.88
CA GLY A 60 -12.28 20.68 6.29
C GLY A 60 -11.64 21.69 5.33
N ASN A 61 -11.67 21.44 4.03
CA ASN A 61 -11.12 22.28 2.95
C ASN A 61 -9.60 22.53 3.04
N THR A 62 -8.85 21.77 3.82
CA THR A 62 -7.40 21.93 3.94
C THR A 62 -6.61 21.04 2.97
N ILE A 63 -7.27 20.08 2.33
CA ILE A 63 -6.67 19.14 1.40
C ILE A 63 -7.22 19.36 0.00
N ARG A 64 -6.30 19.46 -0.95
CA ARG A 64 -6.62 19.52 -2.39
C ARG A 64 -5.99 18.32 -3.07
N VAL A 65 -6.78 17.56 -3.82
CA VAL A 65 -6.31 16.45 -4.65
C VAL A 65 -6.39 16.86 -6.12
N GLU A 66 -5.32 16.64 -6.86
CA GLU A 66 -5.25 16.86 -8.30
C GLU A 66 -4.85 15.57 -8.99
N PHE A 67 -5.67 15.14 -9.93
CA PHE A 67 -5.46 13.92 -10.72
C PHE A 67 -4.66 14.24 -11.97
N LEU A 68 -3.62 13.44 -12.24
CA LEU A 68 -2.73 13.59 -13.39
C LEU A 68 -2.71 12.31 -14.21
N PRO A 69 -2.53 12.39 -15.54
CA PRO A 69 -2.41 11.20 -16.38
C PRO A 69 -1.35 10.22 -15.87
N PHE A 70 -1.63 8.93 -15.97
CA PHE A 70 -0.72 7.88 -15.53
C PHE A 70 0.68 8.03 -16.13
N ASP A 71 0.77 8.36 -17.42
CA ASP A 71 2.02 8.60 -18.12
C ASP A 71 2.89 9.72 -17.50
N PHE A 72 2.29 10.61 -16.73
CA PHE A 72 3.01 11.64 -16.01
C PHE A 72 3.98 11.05 -14.98
N PHE A 73 3.56 10.03 -14.27
CA PHE A 73 4.33 9.41 -13.20
C PHE A 73 5.32 8.35 -13.71
N PHE A 74 4.94 7.61 -14.75
CA PHE A 74 5.64 6.38 -15.17
C PHE A 74 6.37 6.51 -16.51
N ALA A 75 6.26 7.65 -17.17
CA ALA A 75 6.88 7.81 -18.47
C ALA A 75 8.40 7.65 -18.41
N SER A 76 8.87 6.51 -18.85
CA SER A 76 10.24 6.29 -19.31
C SER A 76 10.43 6.96 -20.68
N GLY A 77 11.66 7.34 -20.98
CA GLY A 77 12.07 8.21 -22.09
C GLY A 77 11.63 7.89 -23.53
N SER A 78 10.39 7.50 -23.79
CA SER A 78 9.90 7.14 -25.11
C SER A 78 9.90 8.31 -26.12
N LEU A 79 10.06 7.98 -27.39
CA LEU A 79 10.25 8.86 -28.56
C LEU A 79 9.20 9.98 -28.78
N LYS A 80 8.07 9.93 -28.09
CA LYS A 80 7.04 11.00 -28.13
C LYS A 80 7.51 12.35 -27.53
N ARG A 81 8.77 12.44 -27.05
CA ARG A 81 9.36 13.60 -26.35
C ARG A 81 10.46 14.31 -27.17
N LEU A 82 10.44 14.20 -28.50
CA LEU A 82 11.39 14.91 -29.35
C LEU A 82 11.44 16.43 -29.07
N PRO A 83 10.32 17.12 -28.83
CA PRO A 83 10.34 18.56 -28.46
C PRO A 83 11.05 18.83 -27.12
N LEU A 84 10.95 17.93 -26.16
CA LEU A 84 11.59 18.01 -24.84
C LEU A 84 13.11 17.83 -24.88
N ARG A 85 13.62 17.07 -25.85
CA ARG A 85 15.07 16.93 -26.08
C ARG A 85 15.69 18.25 -26.54
N ILE A 86 14.98 19.04 -27.31
CA ILE A 86 15.42 20.38 -27.78
C ILE A 86 15.41 21.36 -26.60
N ALA A 87 14.36 21.34 -25.76
CA ALA A 87 14.29 22.17 -24.54
C ALA A 87 15.41 21.85 -23.53
N ARG A 88 15.86 20.58 -23.45
CA ARG A 88 16.99 20.15 -22.62
C ARG A 88 18.32 20.78 -23.01
N ARG A 89 18.53 21.09 -24.30
CA ARG A 89 19.76 21.73 -24.77
C ARG A 89 19.90 23.17 -24.28
N PHE A 90 18.79 23.85 -24.02
CA PHE A 90 18.73 25.22 -23.52
C PHE A 90 18.62 25.34 -21.97
N LEU A 91 18.34 24.26 -21.27
CA LEU A 91 18.13 24.25 -19.81
C LEU A 91 19.17 23.40 -19.09
N ARG A 92 20.41 23.35 -19.60
CA ARG A 92 21.56 22.76 -18.94
C ARG A 92 21.90 23.51 -17.65
N THR A 93 21.25 23.15 -16.55
CA THR A 93 21.68 23.53 -15.23
C THR A 93 21.83 22.27 -14.37
N GLY A 94 23.04 21.93 -14.04
CA GLY A 94 23.40 20.87 -13.10
C GLY A 94 24.05 19.64 -13.72
N ARG A 95 25.28 19.39 -13.35
CA ARG A 95 26.19 18.42 -13.96
C ARG A 95 25.89 16.93 -13.72
N ASN A 96 24.88 16.56 -12.93
CA ASN A 96 24.71 15.16 -12.48
C ASN A 96 23.28 14.57 -12.56
N SER A 97 22.29 15.18 -13.22
CA SER A 97 21.00 14.47 -13.38
C SER A 97 20.84 14.00 -14.84
N ASN A 98 21.12 12.72 -15.08
CA ASN A 98 20.84 12.04 -16.35
C ASN A 98 19.34 11.80 -16.57
N TYR A 99 18.47 12.30 -15.67
CA TYR A 99 17.02 12.07 -15.71
C TYR A 99 16.29 13.17 -16.47
N PRO A 100 15.32 12.77 -17.30
CA PRO A 100 14.47 13.74 -17.95
C PRO A 100 13.62 14.48 -16.93
N ILE A 101 13.84 15.77 -16.77
CA ILE A 101 12.91 16.67 -16.09
C ILE A 101 11.59 16.60 -16.86
N CYS A 102 10.54 16.07 -16.25
CA CYS A 102 9.20 16.11 -16.84
C CYS A 102 8.71 17.54 -16.77
N PHE A 103 8.72 18.24 -17.90
CA PHE A 103 8.06 19.51 -18.09
C PHE A 103 6.57 19.26 -18.33
N ASP A 104 5.82 18.99 -17.28
CA ASP A 104 4.38 19.03 -17.37
C ASP A 104 3.89 20.44 -16.96
N PRO A 105 2.99 21.08 -17.74
CA PRO A 105 2.41 22.36 -17.39
C PRO A 105 1.74 22.37 -16.02
N ALA A 106 1.20 21.24 -15.55
CA ALA A 106 0.63 21.10 -14.22
C ALA A 106 1.68 21.27 -13.12
N VAL A 107 2.84 20.60 -13.23
CA VAL A 107 3.97 20.77 -12.29
C VAL A 107 4.46 22.22 -12.30
N PHE A 108 4.51 22.84 -13.48
CA PHE A 108 4.93 24.22 -13.63
C PHE A 108 3.95 25.19 -12.96
N LYS A 109 2.63 24.93 -13.05
CA LYS A 109 1.57 25.68 -12.38
C LYS A 109 1.71 25.59 -10.86
N PHE A 110 1.91 24.38 -10.31
CA PHE A 110 2.15 24.17 -8.88
C PHE A 110 3.42 24.86 -8.39
N ARG A 111 4.48 24.82 -9.17
CA ARG A 111 5.76 25.44 -8.84
C ARG A 111 5.71 26.96 -8.71
N ARG A 112 4.95 27.66 -9.56
CA ARG A 112 4.92 29.13 -9.61
C ARG A 112 4.06 29.78 -8.53
N THR A 113 3.06 29.10 -8.04
CA THR A 113 2.00 29.75 -7.25
C THR A 113 2.03 29.41 -5.77
N LYS A 114 2.88 28.45 -5.31
CA LYS A 114 2.75 27.91 -3.96
C LYS A 114 4.10 27.75 -3.26
N GLN A 115 4.18 28.27 -2.04
CA GLN A 115 5.30 28.02 -1.15
C GLN A 115 5.01 26.79 -0.29
N TYR A 116 5.63 25.66 -0.62
CA TYR A 116 5.55 24.48 0.22
C TYR A 116 6.60 24.54 1.34
N SER A 117 6.24 24.04 2.51
CA SER A 117 7.17 23.88 3.65
C SER A 117 7.88 22.54 3.59
N VAL A 118 7.21 21.51 3.07
CA VAL A 118 7.73 20.13 2.94
C VAL A 118 7.21 19.54 1.64
N ILE A 119 8.01 18.68 1.01
CA ILE A 119 7.63 17.89 -0.16
C ILE A 119 7.75 16.41 0.17
N ILE A 120 6.70 15.64 -0.09
CA ILE A 120 6.63 14.20 0.18
C ILE A 120 6.53 13.46 -1.16
N GLY A 121 7.41 12.50 -1.40
CA GLY A 121 7.30 11.52 -2.46
C GLY A 121 6.88 10.16 -1.92
N VAL A 122 5.95 9.49 -2.58
CA VAL A 122 5.49 8.16 -2.20
C VAL A 122 5.99 7.14 -3.19
N ASP A 123 6.63 6.10 -2.69
CA ASP A 123 7.28 5.04 -3.44
C ASP A 123 8.35 5.52 -4.44
N PRO A 124 9.12 4.65 -5.09
CA PRO A 124 10.24 5.03 -5.95
C PRO A 124 9.88 6.03 -7.06
N HIS A 125 8.71 5.87 -7.68
CA HIS A 125 8.25 6.83 -8.70
C HIS A 125 7.90 8.20 -8.12
N GLY A 126 7.26 8.22 -6.95
CA GLY A 126 6.88 9.47 -6.29
C GLY A 126 8.08 10.24 -5.74
N ILE A 127 9.04 9.54 -5.09
CA ILE A 127 10.23 10.22 -4.53
C ILE A 127 11.13 10.77 -5.65
N ARG A 128 11.26 10.05 -6.76
CA ARG A 128 11.97 10.55 -7.94
C ARG A 128 11.40 11.87 -8.46
N LEU A 129 10.07 11.96 -8.55
CA LEU A 129 9.40 13.18 -9.01
C LEU A 129 9.47 14.29 -7.97
N ALA A 130 9.31 13.95 -6.69
CA ALA A 130 9.43 14.89 -5.58
C ALA A 130 10.83 15.51 -5.51
N ASP A 131 11.88 14.71 -5.71
CA ASP A 131 13.24 15.19 -5.75
C ASP A 131 13.48 16.11 -6.96
N ASN A 132 13.00 15.75 -8.15
CA ASN A 132 13.07 16.62 -9.33
C ASN A 132 12.36 17.97 -9.09
N PHE A 133 11.18 17.95 -8.46
CA PHE A 133 10.48 19.17 -8.07
C PHE A 133 11.27 19.96 -7.04
N ASN A 134 11.88 19.27 -6.07
CA ASN A 134 12.62 19.88 -4.97
C ASN A 134 13.95 20.53 -5.39
N GLN A 135 14.54 20.16 -6.53
CA GLN A 135 15.72 20.85 -7.07
C GLN A 135 15.50 22.37 -7.20
N TRP A 136 14.24 22.77 -7.37
CA TRP A 136 13.84 24.17 -7.49
C TRP A 136 13.27 24.74 -6.18
N ALA A 137 12.51 23.96 -5.42
CA ALA A 137 11.84 24.39 -4.22
C ALA A 137 12.78 24.50 -3.02
N LYS A 138 13.86 23.66 -2.97
CA LYS A 138 14.87 23.61 -1.89
C LYS A 138 14.24 23.48 -0.50
N LYS A 139 13.27 22.56 -0.37
CA LYS A 139 12.53 22.30 0.88
C LYS A 139 12.93 20.94 1.47
N PRO A 140 12.65 20.67 2.75
CA PRO A 140 12.79 19.33 3.30
C PRO A 140 12.03 18.32 2.43
N LEU A 141 12.74 17.27 2.01
CA LEU A 141 12.21 16.17 1.22
C LEU A 141 11.90 15.00 2.16
N VAL A 142 10.73 14.42 2.03
CA VAL A 142 10.27 13.28 2.83
C VAL A 142 9.88 12.13 1.90
N TYR A 143 10.24 10.91 2.28
CA TYR A 143 9.93 9.72 1.51
C TYR A 143 9.00 8.79 2.29
N ILE A 144 7.89 8.39 1.69
CA ILE A 144 7.01 7.33 2.18
C ILE A 144 7.25 6.13 1.27
N SER A 145 7.91 5.09 1.79
CA SER A 145 8.25 3.89 1.03
C SER A 145 7.36 2.74 1.44
N PHE A 146 6.36 2.40 0.64
CA PHE A 146 5.59 1.17 0.77
C PHE A 146 6.28 0.01 0.05
N GLU A 147 7.02 0.31 -1.00
CA GLU A 147 7.77 -0.64 -1.81
C GLU A 147 9.27 -0.34 -1.71
N ILE A 148 10.10 -1.38 -1.50
CA ILE A 148 11.55 -1.27 -1.46
C ILE A 148 12.11 -1.87 -2.75
N LEU A 149 12.95 -1.12 -3.47
CA LEU A 149 13.69 -1.65 -4.60
C LEU A 149 14.98 -2.32 -4.10
N PHE A 150 15.12 -3.60 -4.37
CA PHE A 150 16.34 -4.36 -4.08
C PHE A 150 17.17 -4.52 -5.34
N GLY A 151 18.47 -4.22 -5.26
CA GLY A 151 19.36 -4.32 -6.41
C GLY A 151 19.44 -5.72 -7.01
N GLU A 152 19.22 -6.75 -6.21
CA GLU A 152 19.21 -8.15 -6.67
C GLU A 152 18.01 -8.49 -7.57
N ASP A 153 16.90 -7.74 -7.46
CA ASP A 153 15.69 -7.94 -8.26
C ASP A 153 15.63 -6.98 -9.47
N VAL A 154 16.66 -6.14 -9.68
CA VAL A 154 16.78 -5.30 -10.87
C VAL A 154 17.31 -6.17 -12.00
N ASP A 155 16.51 -6.34 -13.05
CA ASP A 155 16.77 -7.27 -14.16
C ASP A 155 17.73 -6.73 -15.24
N GLY A 156 18.33 -5.54 -15.00
CA GLY A 156 19.19 -4.84 -15.96
C GLY A 156 18.43 -4.15 -17.11
N GLY A 157 17.11 -4.06 -17.01
CA GLY A 157 16.30 -3.20 -17.88
C GLY A 157 16.59 -1.72 -17.62
N ILE A 158 16.88 -0.96 -18.68
CA ILE A 158 17.27 0.47 -18.58
C ILE A 158 16.31 1.27 -17.69
N ASP A 159 15.01 1.00 -17.73
CA ASP A 159 14.02 1.74 -16.96
C ASP A 159 14.05 1.36 -15.48
N GLN A 160 14.32 0.10 -15.14
CA GLN A 160 14.46 -0.37 -13.77
C GLN A 160 15.76 0.15 -13.14
N ASP A 161 16.87 0.07 -13.85
CA ASP A 161 18.17 0.63 -13.43
C ASP A 161 18.06 2.13 -13.15
N LEU A 162 17.39 2.86 -14.05
CA LEU A 162 17.17 4.29 -13.90
C LEU A 162 16.31 4.61 -12.67
N LEU A 163 15.26 3.85 -12.40
CA LEU A 163 14.40 4.06 -11.25
C LEU A 163 15.14 3.75 -9.95
N TYR A 164 15.87 2.63 -9.93
CA TYR A 164 16.70 2.22 -8.79
C TYR A 164 17.75 3.27 -8.43
N CYS A 165 18.51 3.75 -9.42
CA CYS A 165 19.51 4.80 -9.20
C CYS A 165 18.88 6.14 -8.78
N ALA A 166 17.70 6.47 -9.32
CA ALA A 166 17.01 7.71 -8.97
C ALA A 166 16.50 7.73 -7.54
N GLU A 167 15.97 6.60 -7.05
CA GLU A 167 15.54 6.47 -5.66
C GLU A 167 16.71 6.68 -4.70
N ARG A 168 17.86 6.05 -4.94
CA ARG A 168 19.07 6.20 -4.10
C ARG A 168 19.58 7.63 -4.08
N ALA A 169 19.68 8.25 -5.24
CA ALA A 169 20.07 9.65 -5.34
C ALA A 169 19.08 10.59 -4.61
N ALA A 170 17.79 10.28 -4.60
CA ALA A 170 16.79 11.03 -3.84
C ALA A 170 16.95 10.78 -2.33
N CYS A 171 17.24 9.54 -1.90
CA CYS A 171 17.47 9.18 -0.51
C CYS A 171 18.60 10.00 0.13
N GLU A 172 19.68 10.31 -0.59
CA GLU A 172 20.78 11.17 -0.10
C GLU A 172 20.30 12.56 0.34
N ARG A 173 19.23 13.06 -0.28
CA ARG A 173 18.64 14.40 -0.01
C ARG A 173 17.40 14.36 0.87
N THR A 174 16.94 13.16 1.21
CA THR A 174 15.76 12.96 2.04
C THR A 174 16.05 13.25 3.51
N SER A 175 15.16 13.99 4.15
CA SER A 175 15.28 14.37 5.57
C SER A 175 14.62 13.35 6.50
N LEU A 176 13.59 12.64 6.03
CA LEU A 176 12.77 11.74 6.82
C LEU A 176 12.17 10.65 5.92
N VAL A 177 12.18 9.41 6.38
CA VAL A 177 11.52 8.27 5.71
C VAL A 177 10.42 7.72 6.61
N LEU A 178 9.27 7.36 6.02
CA LEU A 178 8.25 6.53 6.65
C LEU A 178 8.29 5.13 6.04
N ILE A 179 8.36 4.11 6.89
CA ILE A 179 8.35 2.70 6.52
C ILE A 179 7.48 1.90 7.49
N GLN A 180 7.18 0.63 7.22
CA GLN A 180 6.07 -0.06 7.87
C GLN A 180 6.43 -0.78 9.16
N ASP A 181 7.66 -1.24 9.29
CA ASP A 181 8.18 -1.89 10.50
C ASP A 181 9.70 -1.80 10.59
N HIS A 182 10.28 -2.25 11.70
CA HIS A 182 11.72 -2.14 11.97
C HIS A 182 12.56 -3.03 11.04
N GLU A 183 12.11 -4.24 10.69
CA GLU A 183 12.87 -5.12 9.79
C GLU A 183 12.89 -4.58 8.36
N ARG A 184 11.75 -4.06 7.89
CA ARG A 184 11.70 -3.33 6.62
C ARG A 184 12.58 -2.08 6.65
N ALA A 185 12.59 -1.35 7.76
CA ALA A 185 13.44 -0.19 7.94
C ALA A 185 14.92 -0.56 7.84
N GLU A 186 15.34 -1.64 8.49
CA GLU A 186 16.70 -2.14 8.39
C GLU A 186 17.06 -2.59 6.96
N ALA A 187 16.15 -3.31 6.28
CA ALA A 187 16.35 -3.72 4.89
C ALA A 187 16.48 -2.50 3.97
N PHE A 188 15.61 -1.51 4.11
CA PHE A 188 15.66 -0.25 3.37
C PHE A 188 16.96 0.52 3.63
N CYS A 189 17.37 0.66 4.89
CA CYS A 189 18.59 1.37 5.25
C CYS A 189 19.84 0.68 4.71
N ARG A 190 19.89 -0.65 4.72
CA ARG A 190 21.01 -1.41 4.09
C ARG A 190 21.06 -1.19 2.59
N GLU A 191 19.90 -1.20 1.94
CA GLU A 191 19.79 -1.09 0.49
C GLU A 191 20.08 0.32 -0.03
N THR A 192 19.69 1.36 0.73
CA THR A 192 19.79 2.76 0.31
C THR A 192 20.91 3.55 1.02
N SER A 193 21.57 2.97 2.01
CA SER A 193 22.50 3.65 2.94
C SER A 193 21.85 4.82 3.71
N PHE A 194 20.53 4.81 3.85
CA PHE A 194 19.80 5.85 4.58
C PHE A 194 19.99 5.73 6.09
N PRO A 195 20.19 6.83 6.84
CA PRO A 195 20.37 6.80 8.28
C PRO A 195 19.10 6.34 9.02
N TYR A 196 19.22 5.32 9.88
CA TYR A 196 18.08 4.72 10.57
C TYR A 196 17.39 5.68 11.57
N ASP A 197 18.10 6.60 12.18
CA ASP A 197 17.57 7.63 13.10
C ASP A 197 16.60 8.61 12.42
N ARG A 198 16.66 8.68 11.09
CA ARG A 198 15.72 9.46 10.25
C ARG A 198 14.53 8.64 9.73
N VAL A 199 14.35 7.43 10.22
CA VAL A 199 13.19 6.60 9.87
C VAL A 199 12.07 6.81 10.90
N SER A 200 10.84 6.81 10.42
CA SER A 200 9.61 6.69 11.22
C SER A 200 8.89 5.42 10.81
N VAL A 201 8.44 4.66 11.78
CA VAL A 201 7.75 3.38 11.54
C VAL A 201 6.26 3.55 11.72
N VAL A 202 5.49 3.20 10.65
CA VAL A 202 4.02 3.24 10.64
C VAL A 202 3.50 2.07 9.81
N PRO A 203 2.84 1.08 10.39
CA PRO A 203 2.31 -0.05 9.63
C PRO A 203 1.22 0.37 8.63
N VAL A 204 1.05 -0.40 7.56
CA VAL A 204 -0.08 -0.21 6.64
C VAL A 204 -1.33 -0.77 7.29
N ALA A 205 -2.00 0.08 8.06
CA ALA A 205 -3.18 -0.31 8.83
C ALA A 205 -4.20 0.83 8.90
N PRO A 206 -5.51 0.52 8.95
CA PRO A 206 -6.50 1.50 9.35
C PRO A 206 -6.31 1.86 10.83
N PRO A 207 -6.72 3.06 11.29
CA PRO A 207 -6.76 3.35 12.71
C PRO A 207 -7.78 2.44 13.43
N PRO A 208 -7.62 2.22 14.76
CA PRO A 208 -8.54 1.39 15.53
C PRO A 208 -9.96 1.95 15.48
N GLN A 209 -10.91 1.04 15.39
CA GLN A 209 -12.35 1.33 15.41
C GLN A 209 -13.11 0.14 16.00
N GLU A 210 -14.32 0.40 16.43
CA GLU A 210 -15.21 -0.68 16.90
C GLU A 210 -15.59 -1.59 15.73
N ILE A 211 -15.45 -2.90 15.93
CA ILE A 211 -15.77 -3.91 14.93
C ILE A 211 -17.01 -4.67 15.35
N VAL A 212 -18.04 -4.57 14.53
CA VAL A 212 -19.27 -5.36 14.66
C VAL A 212 -19.23 -6.47 13.62
N ARG A 213 -19.49 -7.70 14.05
CA ARG A 213 -19.62 -8.85 13.16
C ARG A 213 -20.70 -8.59 12.12
N SER A 214 -20.39 -8.80 10.84
CA SER A 214 -21.29 -8.53 9.71
C SER A 214 -21.72 -9.82 9.02
N ASP A 215 -22.81 -9.76 8.27
CA ASP A 215 -23.27 -10.80 7.35
C ASP A 215 -23.08 -10.39 5.87
N PHE A 216 -22.33 -9.33 5.62
CA PHE A 216 -22.19 -8.68 4.32
C PHE A 216 -21.93 -9.69 3.18
N LEU A 217 -20.87 -10.50 3.28
CA LEU A 217 -20.51 -11.47 2.24
C LEU A 217 -21.56 -12.56 2.10
N ARG A 218 -22.11 -13.07 3.20
CA ARG A 218 -23.14 -14.12 3.19
C ARG A 218 -24.37 -13.66 2.43
N ARG A 219 -24.86 -12.47 2.75
CA ARG A 219 -26.04 -11.88 2.12
C ARG A 219 -25.80 -11.54 0.63
N THR A 220 -24.67 -10.88 0.33
CA THR A 220 -24.37 -10.43 -1.04
C THR A 220 -24.12 -11.60 -1.99
N LEU A 221 -23.42 -12.63 -1.52
CA LEU A 221 -23.04 -13.79 -2.35
C LEU A 221 -23.93 -15.02 -2.13
N ARG A 222 -24.96 -14.91 -1.28
CA ARG A 222 -25.90 -16.00 -0.95
C ARG A 222 -25.18 -17.26 -0.43
N ILE A 223 -24.15 -17.07 0.39
CA ILE A 223 -23.37 -18.17 0.96
C ILE A 223 -24.21 -18.87 2.03
N PRO A 224 -24.34 -20.21 1.98
CA PRO A 224 -25.09 -20.96 2.99
C PRO A 224 -24.60 -20.69 4.41
N PRO A 225 -25.48 -20.63 5.41
CA PRO A 225 -25.14 -20.25 6.79
C PRO A 225 -24.19 -21.25 7.47
N ASN A 226 -24.18 -22.51 7.02
CA ASN A 226 -23.30 -23.56 7.55
C ASN A 226 -21.87 -23.51 6.97
N LYS A 227 -21.57 -22.63 6.02
CA LYS A 227 -20.22 -22.51 5.46
C LYS A 227 -19.37 -21.57 6.31
N GLN A 228 -18.12 -21.94 6.54
CA GLN A 228 -17.10 -21.04 7.10
C GLN A 228 -16.39 -20.32 5.93
N ILE A 229 -16.26 -19.01 6.03
CA ILE A 229 -15.73 -18.16 4.97
C ILE A 229 -14.25 -17.90 5.23
N VAL A 230 -13.39 -18.36 4.30
CA VAL A 230 -11.99 -17.96 4.20
C VAL A 230 -11.90 -16.83 3.18
N LEU A 231 -11.51 -15.63 3.61
CA LEU A 231 -11.48 -14.43 2.76
C LEU A 231 -10.09 -14.16 2.18
N TYR A 232 -10.01 -14.09 0.86
CA TYR A 232 -8.90 -13.44 0.18
C TYR A 232 -9.36 -12.06 -0.31
N CYS A 233 -8.74 -10.98 0.19
CA CYS A 233 -9.03 -9.62 -0.22
C CYS A 233 -7.84 -8.99 -0.93
N GLY A 234 -7.95 -8.69 -2.23
CA GLY A 234 -6.91 -8.04 -3.01
C GLY A 234 -6.82 -8.53 -4.45
N ASN A 235 -5.83 -8.02 -5.19
CA ASN A 235 -5.61 -8.41 -6.57
C ASN A 235 -5.06 -9.83 -6.68
N LEU A 236 -5.61 -10.60 -7.63
CA LEU A 236 -5.13 -11.95 -7.93
C LEU A 236 -4.01 -11.89 -8.98
N GLN A 237 -2.80 -12.22 -8.53
CA GLN A 237 -1.60 -12.28 -9.36
C GLN A 237 -0.79 -13.55 -9.04
N SER A 238 0.29 -13.81 -9.77
CA SER A 238 1.19 -14.94 -9.52
C SER A 238 1.75 -14.93 -8.09
N TRP A 239 2.15 -13.76 -7.60
CA TRP A 239 2.69 -13.57 -6.25
C TRP A 239 1.63 -13.77 -5.13
N SER A 240 0.35 -13.81 -5.46
CA SER A 240 -0.73 -14.15 -4.51
C SER A 240 -1.21 -15.59 -4.66
N SER A 241 -0.38 -16.47 -5.19
CA SER A 241 -0.67 -17.90 -5.41
C SER A 241 -1.95 -18.16 -6.20
N ARG A 242 -2.34 -17.22 -7.11
CA ARG A 242 -3.57 -17.34 -7.91
C ARG A 242 -3.76 -18.73 -8.50
N ASP A 243 -2.71 -19.25 -9.12
CA ASP A 243 -2.79 -20.50 -9.89
C ASP A 243 -2.90 -21.77 -9.02
N GLU A 244 -2.73 -21.62 -7.69
CA GLU A 244 -2.78 -22.68 -6.69
C GLU A 244 -4.12 -22.71 -5.92
N LEU A 245 -4.98 -21.70 -6.06
CA LEU A 245 -6.21 -21.58 -5.26
C LEU A 245 -7.21 -22.73 -5.50
N ALA A 246 -7.33 -23.18 -6.74
CA ALA A 246 -8.23 -24.30 -7.07
C ALA A 246 -7.80 -25.58 -6.35
N GLU A 247 -6.50 -25.89 -6.41
CA GLU A 247 -5.92 -27.04 -5.74
C GLU A 247 -6.04 -26.90 -4.22
N MET A 248 -5.72 -25.73 -3.67
CA MET A 248 -5.84 -25.46 -2.23
C MET A 248 -7.24 -25.76 -1.71
N VAL A 249 -8.27 -25.22 -2.36
CA VAL A 249 -9.67 -25.38 -1.96
C VAL A 249 -10.15 -26.83 -2.09
N SER A 250 -9.56 -27.63 -2.96
CA SER A 250 -9.91 -29.05 -3.10
C SER A 250 -9.59 -29.88 -1.85
N TYR A 251 -8.64 -29.43 -1.03
CA TYR A 251 -8.29 -30.07 0.24
C TYR A 251 -9.14 -29.60 1.43
N TRP A 252 -10.03 -28.61 1.24
CA TRP A 252 -10.84 -28.11 2.33
C TRP A 252 -12.09 -28.98 2.56
N PRO A 253 -12.52 -29.16 3.82
CA PRO A 253 -13.80 -29.77 4.14
C PRO A 253 -14.98 -29.04 3.46
N ASP A 254 -16.11 -29.72 3.33
CA ASP A 254 -17.25 -29.16 2.59
C ASP A 254 -17.95 -28.00 3.27
N ASP A 255 -17.73 -27.79 4.55
CA ASP A 255 -18.23 -26.66 5.32
C ASP A 255 -17.38 -25.39 5.19
N TYR A 256 -16.26 -25.43 4.43
CA TYR A 256 -15.46 -24.24 4.13
C TYR A 256 -15.68 -23.75 2.71
N CYS A 257 -15.58 -22.44 2.53
CA CYS A 257 -15.54 -21.83 1.19
C CYS A 257 -14.55 -20.67 1.13
N LEU A 258 -13.96 -20.49 -0.05
CA LEU A 258 -13.13 -19.33 -0.36
C LEU A 258 -13.99 -18.20 -0.90
N VAL A 259 -13.90 -17.02 -0.31
CA VAL A 259 -14.40 -15.78 -0.92
C VAL A 259 -13.23 -14.98 -1.43
N ILE A 260 -13.26 -14.64 -2.71
CA ILE A 260 -12.30 -13.76 -3.34
C ILE A 260 -12.96 -12.39 -3.52
N HIS A 261 -12.50 -11.39 -2.76
CA HIS A 261 -12.92 -10.01 -2.97
C HIS A 261 -11.84 -9.26 -3.76
N ASN A 262 -12.15 -8.93 -5.02
CA ASN A 262 -11.24 -8.20 -5.88
C ASN A 262 -11.57 -6.70 -5.86
N ARG A 263 -10.57 -5.84 -5.64
CA ARG A 263 -10.74 -4.38 -5.56
C ARG A 263 -10.94 -3.69 -6.91
N SER A 264 -10.51 -4.34 -7.99
CA SER A 264 -10.57 -3.78 -9.35
C SER A 264 -11.41 -4.65 -10.26
N LYS A 265 -11.98 -4.05 -11.32
CA LYS A 265 -12.64 -4.85 -12.37
C LYS A 265 -11.69 -5.90 -12.92
N VAL A 266 -12.22 -7.08 -13.00
CA VAL A 266 -11.50 -8.28 -13.44
C VAL A 266 -11.19 -8.17 -14.94
N GLN A 267 -9.94 -8.38 -15.33
CA GLN A 267 -9.56 -8.51 -16.75
C GLN A 267 -10.18 -9.79 -17.35
N ARG A 268 -10.54 -9.79 -18.63
CA ARG A 268 -11.18 -10.94 -19.31
C ARG A 268 -10.45 -12.29 -19.14
N THR A 269 -9.13 -12.27 -19.01
CA THR A 269 -8.34 -13.48 -18.74
C THR A 269 -8.59 -14.03 -17.35
N LEU A 270 -8.73 -13.14 -16.36
CA LEU A 270 -9.02 -13.49 -14.98
C LEU A 270 -10.49 -13.92 -14.82
N GLU A 271 -11.42 -13.33 -15.57
CA GLU A 271 -12.84 -13.73 -15.58
C GLU A 271 -13.01 -15.22 -15.89
N ARG A 272 -12.31 -15.72 -16.92
CA ARG A 272 -12.35 -17.15 -17.27
C ARG A 272 -11.76 -18.05 -16.19
N TYR A 273 -10.71 -17.59 -15.53
CA TYR A 273 -10.12 -18.31 -14.40
C TYR A 273 -11.09 -18.35 -13.22
N LEU A 274 -11.64 -17.23 -12.81
CA LEU A 274 -12.61 -17.13 -11.71
C LEU A 274 -13.87 -17.97 -11.99
N LYS A 275 -14.38 -17.95 -13.21
CA LYS A 275 -15.50 -18.78 -13.59
C LYS A 275 -15.24 -20.27 -13.34
N ARG A 276 -14.07 -20.79 -13.73
CA ARG A 276 -13.70 -22.20 -13.46
C ARG A 276 -13.59 -22.48 -11.95
N LEU A 277 -13.08 -21.53 -11.17
CA LEU A 277 -13.01 -21.67 -9.72
C LEU A 277 -14.40 -21.76 -9.09
N THR A 278 -15.35 -20.93 -9.53
CA THR A 278 -16.72 -20.93 -8.99
C THR A 278 -17.49 -22.21 -9.34
N GLU A 279 -17.16 -22.89 -10.44
CA GLU A 279 -17.75 -24.18 -10.84
C GLU A 279 -17.50 -25.29 -9.81
N THR A 280 -16.50 -25.13 -8.93
CA THR A 280 -16.23 -26.07 -7.82
C THR A 280 -17.31 -26.04 -6.73
N GLY A 281 -18.16 -25.02 -6.69
CA GLY A 281 -19.15 -24.80 -5.62
C GLY A 281 -18.57 -24.39 -4.27
N LYS A 282 -17.22 -24.32 -4.15
CA LYS A 282 -16.50 -23.92 -2.92
C LYS A 282 -15.89 -22.51 -3.02
N VAL A 283 -15.96 -21.84 -4.17
CA VAL A 283 -15.40 -20.51 -4.39
C VAL A 283 -16.46 -19.52 -4.79
N PHE A 284 -16.50 -18.39 -4.12
CA PHE A 284 -17.37 -17.25 -4.41
C PHE A 284 -16.53 -16.03 -4.74
N VAL A 285 -17.01 -15.17 -5.63
CA VAL A 285 -16.31 -13.97 -6.07
C VAL A 285 -17.16 -12.73 -5.79
N SER A 286 -16.57 -11.80 -5.06
CA SER A 286 -17.13 -10.47 -4.79
C SER A 286 -16.43 -9.45 -5.70
N GLU A 287 -17.15 -8.96 -6.71
CA GLU A 287 -16.61 -8.05 -7.75
C GLU A 287 -16.96 -6.59 -7.50
N GLU A 288 -17.89 -6.32 -6.60
CA GLU A 288 -18.28 -4.94 -6.31
C GLU A 288 -17.23 -4.25 -5.43
N PRO A 289 -16.68 -3.12 -5.88
CA PRO A 289 -15.76 -2.34 -5.08
C PRO A 289 -16.43 -1.87 -3.79
N VAL A 290 -15.77 -2.12 -2.67
CA VAL A 290 -16.23 -1.70 -1.35
C VAL A 290 -15.46 -0.46 -0.91
N GLY A 291 -16.17 0.56 -0.49
CA GLY A 291 -15.62 1.78 0.04
C GLY A 291 -14.88 1.56 1.38
N ARG A 292 -13.99 2.49 1.74
CA ARG A 292 -13.21 2.37 2.99
C ARG A 292 -14.08 2.18 4.23
N LYS A 293 -15.24 2.84 4.30
CA LYS A 293 -16.17 2.76 5.44
C LYS A 293 -16.74 1.36 5.65
N ASP A 294 -16.92 0.63 4.53
CA ASP A 294 -17.56 -0.67 4.53
C ASP A 294 -16.54 -1.83 4.54
N MET A 295 -15.24 -1.51 4.46
CA MET A 295 -14.19 -2.53 4.43
C MET A 295 -14.19 -3.41 5.68
N CYS A 296 -14.41 -2.84 6.85
CA CYS A 296 -14.50 -3.64 8.08
C CYS A 296 -15.77 -4.49 8.10
N ALA A 297 -16.89 -4.02 7.55
CA ALA A 297 -18.10 -4.84 7.44
C ALA A 297 -17.89 -6.02 6.48
N LEU A 298 -17.18 -5.80 5.36
CA LEU A 298 -16.79 -6.86 4.45
C LEU A 298 -15.89 -7.89 5.15
N VAL A 299 -14.80 -7.43 5.79
CA VAL A 299 -13.82 -8.32 6.40
C VAL A 299 -14.41 -9.06 7.60
N SER A 300 -15.15 -8.37 8.48
CA SER A 300 -15.77 -8.99 9.66
C SER A 300 -16.90 -9.97 9.34
N SER A 301 -17.32 -10.07 8.09
CA SER A 301 -18.29 -11.07 7.62
C SER A 301 -17.66 -12.42 7.29
N ALA A 302 -16.32 -12.51 7.29
CA ALA A 302 -15.58 -13.75 7.08
C ALA A 302 -15.16 -14.39 8.41
N ASP A 303 -14.74 -15.64 8.37
CA ASP A 303 -14.29 -16.40 9.54
C ASP A 303 -12.75 -16.46 9.59
N PHE A 304 -12.08 -16.54 8.46
CA PHE A 304 -10.62 -16.59 8.35
C PHE A 304 -10.11 -15.65 7.27
N GLY A 305 -8.86 -15.18 7.43
CA GLY A 305 -8.13 -14.43 6.42
C GLY A 305 -7.12 -15.30 5.69
N LEU A 306 -7.03 -15.20 4.36
CA LEU A 306 -6.03 -15.90 3.55
C LEU A 306 -4.93 -14.94 3.10
N ALA A 307 -3.66 -15.27 3.41
CA ALA A 307 -2.47 -14.51 3.06
C ALA A 307 -1.47 -15.38 2.25
N PRO A 308 -1.78 -15.72 0.99
CA PRO A 308 -1.04 -16.69 0.19
C PRO A 308 0.11 -16.04 -0.58
N TYR A 309 0.90 -15.22 0.07
CA TYR A 309 2.01 -14.50 -0.56
C TYR A 309 3.15 -15.41 -0.98
N LYS A 310 3.53 -15.33 -2.24
CA LYS A 310 4.60 -16.11 -2.86
C LYS A 310 5.59 -15.17 -3.55
N PRO A 311 6.73 -14.87 -2.94
CA PRO A 311 7.77 -14.08 -3.60
C PRO A 311 8.19 -14.69 -4.95
N VAL A 312 8.39 -13.85 -5.95
CA VAL A 312 8.82 -14.22 -7.29
C VAL A 312 10.25 -13.72 -7.50
N PRO A 313 11.28 -14.56 -7.30
CA PRO A 313 12.67 -14.12 -7.38
C PRO A 313 12.99 -13.43 -8.72
N GLY A 314 13.75 -12.34 -8.67
CA GLY A 314 14.13 -11.55 -9.84
C GLY A 314 13.04 -10.60 -10.34
N GLU A 315 11.87 -10.54 -9.70
CA GLU A 315 10.87 -9.53 -10.02
C GLU A 315 10.95 -8.33 -9.06
N LEU A 316 11.11 -7.15 -9.62
CA LEU A 316 11.39 -5.89 -8.91
C LEU A 316 10.44 -5.60 -7.73
N TRP A 317 9.13 -5.87 -7.91
CA TRP A 317 8.09 -5.54 -6.92
C TRP A 317 7.66 -6.72 -6.05
N THR A 318 7.89 -7.93 -6.53
CA THR A 318 7.35 -9.15 -5.93
C THR A 318 8.42 -10.19 -5.58
N GLY A 319 9.69 -9.85 -5.74
CA GLY A 319 10.84 -10.62 -5.31
C GLY A 319 11.17 -10.39 -3.83
N LYS A 320 12.33 -9.79 -3.56
CA LYS A 320 12.77 -9.47 -2.18
C LYS A 320 11.85 -8.51 -1.46
N ASN A 321 11.26 -7.55 -2.18
CA ASN A 321 10.30 -6.64 -1.57
C ASN A 321 9.13 -7.40 -0.93
N LEU A 322 8.59 -8.42 -1.59
CA LEU A 322 7.54 -9.26 -1.04
C LEU A 322 8.05 -10.23 0.03
N TYR A 323 9.28 -10.73 -0.08
CA TYR A 323 9.91 -11.51 0.98
C TYR A 323 10.01 -10.70 2.29
N HIS A 324 10.37 -9.42 2.19
CA HIS A 324 10.37 -8.45 3.28
C HIS A 324 9.01 -7.76 3.43
N LEU A 325 7.89 -8.49 3.29
CA LEU A 325 6.54 -7.91 3.37
C LEU A 325 6.33 -7.10 4.66
N GLY A 326 6.78 -7.62 5.79
CA GLY A 326 6.60 -6.97 7.07
C GLY A 326 5.14 -6.56 7.31
N PHE A 327 4.95 -5.34 7.79
CA PHE A 327 3.62 -4.75 8.00
C PHE A 327 3.16 -3.85 6.85
N ALA A 328 3.63 -4.11 5.62
CA ALA A 328 3.25 -3.36 4.42
C ALA A 328 1.92 -3.82 3.80
N SER A 329 1.24 -4.79 4.38
CA SER A 329 0.00 -5.34 3.83
C SER A 329 -1.24 -4.88 4.59
N GLY A 330 -2.05 -4.03 3.97
CA GLY A 330 -3.31 -3.58 4.55
C GLY A 330 -4.32 -4.71 4.79
N LYS A 331 -4.33 -5.79 3.97
CA LYS A 331 -5.25 -6.92 4.21
C LYS A 331 -4.96 -7.63 5.53
N ILE A 332 -3.68 -7.84 5.88
CA ILE A 332 -3.29 -8.45 7.15
C ILE A 332 -3.79 -7.60 8.33
N SER A 333 -3.62 -6.28 8.24
CA SER A 333 -4.07 -5.36 9.26
C SER A 333 -5.59 -5.33 9.41
N TYR A 334 -6.33 -5.40 8.31
CA TYR A 334 -7.79 -5.54 8.38
C TYR A 334 -8.23 -6.89 8.95
N TYR A 335 -7.56 -7.98 8.60
CA TYR A 335 -7.86 -9.30 9.19
C TYR A 335 -7.64 -9.26 10.69
N ALA A 336 -6.48 -8.78 11.14
CA ALA A 336 -6.14 -8.68 12.55
C ALA A 336 -7.09 -7.74 13.32
N LEU A 337 -7.41 -6.56 12.78
CA LEU A 337 -8.38 -5.62 13.38
C LEU A 337 -9.75 -6.25 13.54
N CYS A 338 -10.22 -7.02 12.56
CA CYS A 338 -11.50 -7.71 12.61
C CYS A 338 -11.47 -9.03 13.42
N GLY A 339 -10.32 -9.41 13.95
CA GLY A 339 -10.16 -10.64 14.73
C GLY A 339 -10.25 -11.91 13.90
N LEU A 340 -9.87 -11.88 12.59
CA LEU A 340 -9.83 -13.07 11.77
C LEU A 340 -8.52 -13.82 11.98
N PRO A 341 -8.55 -15.10 12.40
CA PRO A 341 -7.38 -15.98 12.31
C PRO A 341 -6.89 -16.09 10.87
N MET A 342 -5.58 -16.14 10.67
CA MET A 342 -4.98 -16.09 9.34
C MET A 342 -4.36 -17.40 8.91
N LEU A 343 -4.63 -17.83 7.67
CA LEU A 343 -3.93 -18.91 6.99
C LEU A 343 -2.92 -18.29 6.01
N ALA A 344 -1.61 -18.50 6.23
CA ALA A 344 -0.56 -17.83 5.48
C ALA A 344 0.49 -18.79 4.91
N ARG A 345 1.14 -18.38 3.80
CA ARG A 345 2.40 -18.99 3.35
C ARG A 345 3.56 -18.52 4.25
N PRO A 346 4.65 -19.32 4.32
CA PRO A 346 5.82 -18.93 5.12
C PRO A 346 6.47 -17.67 4.52
N LEU A 347 6.43 -16.61 5.30
CA LEU A 347 7.25 -15.41 5.16
C LEU A 347 7.82 -15.05 6.54
N PRO A 348 8.98 -14.38 6.62
CA PRO A 348 9.60 -14.04 7.90
C PRO A 348 8.63 -13.35 8.88
N VAL A 349 7.79 -12.45 8.39
CA VAL A 349 6.78 -11.76 9.21
C VAL A 349 5.78 -12.73 9.83
N PHE A 350 5.25 -13.68 9.06
CA PHE A 350 4.26 -14.63 9.59
C PHE A 350 4.89 -15.64 10.53
N GLU A 351 6.09 -16.14 10.22
CA GLU A 351 6.81 -17.06 11.10
C GLU A 351 7.09 -16.42 12.47
N ARG A 352 7.51 -15.17 12.49
CA ARG A 352 7.75 -14.43 13.71
C ARG A 352 6.45 -14.09 14.46
N GLU A 353 5.47 -13.49 13.79
CA GLU A 353 4.29 -12.98 14.48
C GLU A 353 3.35 -14.11 14.92
N PHE A 354 3.18 -15.19 14.12
CA PHE A 354 2.33 -16.32 14.52
C PHE A 354 2.96 -17.21 15.59
N SER A 355 4.28 -17.15 15.78
CA SER A 355 4.93 -17.77 16.94
C SER A 355 4.72 -16.97 18.23
N ARG A 356 4.54 -15.65 18.13
CA ARG A 356 4.35 -14.75 19.25
C ARG A 356 2.87 -14.60 19.65
N TYR A 357 2.02 -14.54 18.64
CA TYR A 357 0.57 -14.45 18.77
C TYR A 357 -0.05 -15.65 18.10
N ALA A 358 -0.87 -16.42 18.77
CA ALA A 358 -1.60 -17.52 18.13
C ALA A 358 -2.72 -16.97 17.21
N CYS A 359 -2.35 -16.09 16.27
CA CYS A 359 -3.29 -15.37 15.41
C CYS A 359 -3.42 -16.00 14.01
N GLY A 360 -2.79 -17.18 13.78
CA GLY A 360 -2.87 -17.86 12.48
C GLY A 360 -2.01 -19.10 12.41
N LYS A 361 -2.06 -19.74 11.24
CA LYS A 361 -1.27 -20.92 10.89
C LYS A 361 -0.53 -20.74 9.57
N ILE A 362 0.64 -21.35 9.48
CA ILE A 362 1.47 -21.35 8.26
C ILE A 362 1.34 -22.70 7.57
N TYR A 363 0.94 -22.68 6.30
CA TYR A 363 0.94 -23.86 5.46
C TYR A 363 2.17 -23.89 4.56
N ARG A 364 2.80 -25.04 4.46
CA ARG A 364 3.95 -25.28 3.54
C ARG A 364 3.53 -26.08 2.32
N ARG A 365 2.48 -26.90 2.44
CA ARG A 365 1.85 -27.67 1.36
C ARG A 365 0.36 -27.33 1.29
N LEU A 366 -0.19 -27.31 0.10
CA LEU A 366 -1.61 -27.00 -0.12
C LEU A 366 -2.53 -28.00 0.56
N SER A 367 -2.10 -29.29 0.61
CA SER A 367 -2.84 -30.38 1.27
C SER A 367 -2.98 -30.23 2.79
N GLU A 368 -2.23 -29.33 3.43
CA GLU A 368 -2.32 -29.08 4.89
C GLU A 368 -3.43 -28.11 5.22
N THR A 369 -3.85 -27.30 4.25
CA THR A 369 -4.69 -26.11 4.51
C THR A 369 -6.04 -26.45 5.13
N GLY A 370 -6.68 -27.54 4.73
CA GLY A 370 -7.93 -28.00 5.34
C GLY A 370 -7.78 -28.34 6.82
N ASN A 371 -6.78 -29.14 7.16
CA ASN A 371 -6.51 -29.53 8.56
C ASN A 371 -6.17 -28.34 9.43
N LEU A 372 -5.42 -27.35 8.89
CA LEU A 372 -5.06 -26.13 9.63
C LEU A 372 -6.27 -25.24 9.88
N LEU A 373 -7.20 -25.16 8.93
CA LEU A 373 -8.48 -24.46 9.11
C LEU A 373 -9.32 -25.13 10.21
N GLU A 374 -9.44 -26.46 10.20
CA GLU A 374 -10.14 -27.19 11.27
C GLU A 374 -9.48 -27.01 12.64
N GLU A 375 -8.13 -27.00 12.71
CA GLU A 375 -7.40 -26.75 13.94
C GLU A 375 -7.72 -25.36 14.50
N MET A 376 -7.70 -24.32 13.66
CA MET A 376 -8.06 -22.97 14.06
C MET A 376 -9.54 -22.86 14.44
N SER A 377 -10.44 -23.59 13.79
CA SER A 377 -11.87 -23.61 14.11
C SER A 377 -12.15 -24.19 15.51
N ARG A 378 -11.40 -25.21 15.94
CA ARG A 378 -11.62 -25.84 17.27
C ARG A 378 -11.30 -24.88 18.43
N ASP A 379 -10.43 -23.89 18.22
CA ASP A 379 -10.02 -22.88 19.21
C ASP A 379 -10.19 -21.46 18.66
N TYR A 380 -11.27 -21.25 17.90
CA TYR A 380 -11.50 -20.02 17.14
C TYR A 380 -11.46 -18.76 18.00
N ASP A 381 -12.07 -18.79 19.18
CA ASP A 381 -12.16 -17.62 20.07
C ASP A 381 -10.77 -17.15 20.53
N ASN A 382 -9.88 -18.09 20.84
CA ASN A 382 -8.51 -17.77 21.21
C ASN A 382 -7.73 -17.19 20.01
N TYR A 383 -7.80 -17.82 18.83
CA TYR A 383 -7.16 -17.29 17.63
C TYR A 383 -7.69 -15.90 17.26
N SER A 384 -8.99 -15.66 17.41
CA SER A 384 -9.62 -14.37 17.16
C SER A 384 -9.15 -13.31 18.16
N LEU A 385 -9.07 -13.65 19.43
CA LEU A 385 -8.55 -12.75 20.48
C LEU A 385 -7.10 -12.37 20.21
N GLU A 386 -6.25 -13.35 19.90
CA GLU A 386 -4.84 -13.14 19.60
C GLU A 386 -4.64 -12.36 18.30
N SER A 387 -5.53 -12.49 17.30
CA SER A 387 -5.52 -11.63 16.11
C SER A 387 -5.76 -10.17 16.44
N LYS A 388 -6.72 -9.87 17.32
CA LYS A 388 -6.98 -8.50 17.80
C LYS A 388 -5.79 -7.97 18.61
N ARG A 389 -5.23 -8.81 19.49
CA ARG A 389 -4.04 -8.46 20.27
C ARG A 389 -2.84 -8.16 19.36
N PHE A 390 -2.63 -8.94 18.31
CA PHE A 390 -1.61 -8.67 17.29
C PHE A 390 -1.83 -7.31 16.61
N TYR A 391 -3.10 -6.96 16.28
CA TYR A 391 -3.40 -5.63 15.77
C TYR A 391 -3.06 -4.54 16.78
N ASP A 392 -3.52 -4.66 18.00
CA ASP A 392 -3.36 -3.62 19.03
C ASP A 392 -1.89 -3.36 19.37
N GLU A 393 -1.09 -4.42 19.50
CA GLU A 393 0.30 -4.31 19.93
C GLU A 393 1.29 -4.03 18.78
N ARG A 394 0.95 -4.43 17.52
CA ARG A 394 1.91 -4.40 16.41
C ARG A 394 1.47 -3.58 15.22
N LEU A 395 0.18 -3.56 14.92
CA LEU A 395 -0.36 -2.98 13.69
C LEU A 395 -1.12 -1.66 13.91
N ASN A 396 -1.38 -1.27 15.15
CA ASN A 396 -2.04 0.00 15.45
C ASN A 396 -1.16 1.18 15.00
N PRO A 397 -1.59 1.98 13.99
CA PRO A 397 -0.74 3.00 13.39
C PRO A 397 -0.71 4.33 14.14
N VAL A 398 -1.51 4.48 15.20
CA VAL A 398 -1.81 5.80 15.79
C VAL A 398 -0.56 6.49 16.33
N ASP A 399 0.21 5.81 17.18
CA ASP A 399 1.41 6.40 17.81
C ASP A 399 2.50 6.69 16.77
N GLY A 400 2.74 5.75 15.84
CA GLY A 400 3.69 5.94 14.75
C GLY A 400 3.32 7.13 13.86
N MET A 401 2.05 7.24 13.48
CA MET A 401 1.54 8.33 12.65
C MET A 401 1.64 9.69 13.38
N ASN A 402 1.31 9.74 14.66
CA ASN A 402 1.46 10.97 15.44
C ASN A 402 2.91 11.43 15.49
N LYS A 403 3.86 10.54 15.81
CA LYS A 403 5.30 10.84 15.82
C LYS A 403 5.80 11.29 14.43
N PHE A 404 5.33 10.63 13.37
CA PHE A 404 5.68 11.03 12.00
C PHE A 404 5.16 12.43 11.67
N CYS A 405 3.89 12.72 11.98
CA CYS A 405 3.32 14.05 11.76
C CYS A 405 4.04 15.14 12.57
N ASP A 406 4.45 14.85 13.81
CA ASP A 406 5.18 15.82 14.64
C ASP A 406 6.56 16.12 14.03
N ARG A 407 7.30 15.11 13.56
CA ARG A 407 8.55 15.28 12.79
C ARG A 407 8.33 16.08 11.49
N LEU A 408 7.22 15.85 10.77
CA LEU A 408 6.86 16.65 9.60
C LEU A 408 6.67 18.14 9.97
N MET A 409 6.01 18.42 11.10
CA MET A 409 5.80 19.79 11.55
C MET A 409 7.10 20.48 11.99
N GLU A 410 8.04 19.76 12.58
CA GLU A 410 9.39 20.25 12.89
C GLU A 410 10.14 20.63 11.62
N LEU A 411 10.16 19.74 10.61
CA LEU A 411 10.76 20.03 9.30
C LEU A 411 10.11 21.24 8.61
N ALA A 412 8.78 21.36 8.70
CA ALA A 412 8.05 22.47 8.10
C ALA A 412 8.35 23.83 8.75
N ARG A 413 8.75 23.85 10.02
CA ARG A 413 9.12 25.09 10.77
C ARG A 413 10.60 25.42 10.59
N GLY A 414 11.48 24.44 10.52
CA GLY A 414 12.93 24.61 10.40
C GLY A 414 13.43 24.93 8.99
N GLY A 415 12.60 24.75 7.97
CA GLY A 415 12.92 24.99 6.56
C GLY A 415 12.54 26.41 6.05
N GLY A 416 12.34 27.38 6.96
CA GLY A 416 12.02 28.77 6.66
C GLY A 416 13.25 29.62 6.43
#